data_ffa4b338b1c8fa3f68244a11adac3e18
#
_entry.id   ffa4b338b1c8fa3f68244a11adac3e18
#
_cell.length_a   1.000
_cell.length_b   1.000
_cell.length_c   1.000
_cell.angle_alpha   90.00
_cell.angle_beta   90.00
_cell.angle_gamma   90.00
#
_symmetry.space_group_name_H-M   'P 1'
#
loop_
_entity.id
_entity.type
_entity.pdbx_description
1 polymer ?
#
loop_
_entity_poly.entity_id
_entity_poly.type
_entity_poly.pdbx_seq_one_letter_code
_entity_poly.pdbx_strand_id
1 'polypeptide(L)'
;CKQVVETSGAAPLAAVLNNKVDVKGKKVVCVLSGGNIDVSFIHKIVEKGLITRCRQLKFSVLMPDAPGALEHFSHIVAQQNANIILFQHDRVQTDLEIGEAIIHVVCEVGGVDHAKRLIDTLTDDGYKVFTSQI
;
A
#
# COMPACT_ATOMS: atom_id res chain seq x y z
N CYS A 1 -4.53 -10.96 -19.40
CA CYS A 1 -4.99 -12.29 -19.07
C CYS A 1 -5.50 -12.31 -17.63
N LYS A 2 -6.74 -12.76 -17.40
CA LYS A 2 -7.32 -12.86 -16.04
C LYS A 2 -7.38 -14.34 -15.66
N GLN A 3 -6.20 -14.97 -15.54
CA GLN A 3 -6.09 -16.37 -15.12
C GLN A 3 -5.43 -16.45 -13.75
N VAL A 4 -5.99 -17.28 -12.89
CA VAL A 4 -5.40 -17.65 -11.61
C VAL A 4 -4.72 -18.99 -11.79
N VAL A 5 -3.43 -19.04 -11.47
CA VAL A 5 -2.60 -20.27 -11.50
C VAL A 5 -1.84 -20.40 -10.19
N GLU A 6 -1.51 -21.60 -9.79
CA GLU A 6 -0.66 -21.81 -8.62
C GLU A 6 0.77 -21.30 -8.86
N THR A 7 1.54 -21.18 -7.79
CA THR A 7 2.91 -20.63 -7.85
C THR A 7 3.84 -21.38 -8.80
N SER A 8 3.75 -22.71 -8.87
CA SER A 8 4.50 -23.55 -9.81
C SER A 8 4.13 -23.24 -11.25
N GLY A 9 2.84 -23.06 -11.54
CA GLY A 9 2.33 -22.71 -12.86
C GLY A 9 2.70 -21.30 -13.32
N ALA A 10 2.92 -20.36 -12.39
CA ALA A 10 3.36 -19.01 -12.68
C ALA A 10 4.89 -18.88 -12.85
N ALA A 11 5.68 -19.87 -12.43
CA ALA A 11 7.13 -19.81 -12.41
C ALA A 11 7.79 -19.50 -13.77
N PRO A 12 7.35 -20.06 -14.92
CA PRO A 12 7.95 -19.75 -16.22
C PRO A 12 7.79 -18.27 -16.59
N LEU A 13 6.59 -17.70 -16.38
CA LEU A 13 6.35 -16.31 -16.66
C LEU A 13 7.12 -15.39 -15.70
N ALA A 14 7.21 -15.76 -14.43
CA ALA A 14 7.98 -15.02 -13.43
C ALA A 14 9.48 -15.00 -13.78
N ALA A 15 10.04 -16.11 -14.28
CA ALA A 15 11.43 -16.18 -14.71
C ALA A 15 11.72 -15.22 -15.87
N VAL A 16 10.82 -15.12 -16.84
CA VAL A 16 10.95 -14.18 -17.97
C VAL A 16 10.85 -12.73 -17.49
N LEU A 17 9.81 -12.40 -16.70
CA LEU A 17 9.55 -11.03 -16.23
C LEU A 17 10.68 -10.49 -15.32
N ASN A 18 11.36 -11.37 -14.59
CA ASN A 18 12.47 -11.01 -13.71
C ASN A 18 13.85 -11.21 -14.33
N ASN A 19 13.93 -11.37 -15.67
CA ASN A 19 15.18 -11.55 -16.42
C ASN A 19 16.07 -12.70 -15.90
N LYS A 20 15.45 -13.80 -15.42
CA LYS A 20 16.17 -15.00 -14.96
C LYS A 20 16.59 -15.92 -16.10
N VAL A 21 16.05 -15.71 -17.29
CA VAL A 21 16.37 -16.39 -18.54
C VAL A 21 16.60 -15.36 -19.64
N ASP A 22 17.63 -15.55 -20.45
CA ASP A 22 17.88 -14.71 -21.63
C ASP A 22 16.89 -15.05 -22.74
N VAL A 23 15.95 -14.12 -22.97
CA VAL A 23 14.90 -14.24 -23.98
C VAL A 23 14.98 -13.15 -25.04
N LYS A 24 16.02 -12.30 -25.03
CA LYS A 24 16.15 -11.17 -25.93
C LYS A 24 16.21 -11.65 -27.39
N GLY A 25 15.33 -11.15 -28.23
CA GLY A 25 15.22 -11.52 -29.63
C GLY A 25 14.65 -12.92 -29.92
N LYS A 26 14.16 -13.62 -28.91
CA LYS A 26 13.58 -14.98 -29.02
C LYS A 26 12.07 -14.95 -28.97
N LYS A 27 11.42 -15.89 -29.66
CA LYS A 27 9.99 -16.20 -29.45
C LYS A 27 9.88 -17.13 -28.26
N VAL A 28 9.15 -16.69 -27.23
CA VAL A 28 9.02 -17.42 -25.97
C VAL A 28 7.57 -17.80 -25.73
N VAL A 29 7.36 -19.05 -25.33
CA VAL A 29 6.05 -19.56 -24.89
C VAL A 29 6.18 -19.96 -23.44
N CYS A 30 5.38 -19.35 -22.57
CA CYS A 30 5.27 -19.72 -21.15
C CYS A 30 4.02 -20.59 -20.97
N VAL A 31 4.20 -21.82 -20.51
CA VAL A 31 3.08 -22.69 -20.17
C VAL A 31 2.61 -22.32 -18.76
N LEU A 32 1.40 -21.82 -18.64
CA LEU A 32 0.73 -21.57 -17.36
C LEU A 32 -0.08 -22.82 -17.00
N SER A 33 0.26 -23.48 -15.93
CA SER A 33 -0.36 -24.73 -15.51
C SER A 33 -0.70 -24.73 -14.02
N GLY A 34 -1.64 -25.59 -13.63
CA GLY A 34 -2.06 -25.73 -12.24
C GLY A 34 -2.97 -24.60 -11.75
N GLY A 35 -4.00 -24.97 -11.01
CA GLY A 35 -4.99 -24.06 -10.44
C GLY A 35 -5.29 -24.35 -8.96
N ASN A 36 -4.53 -25.27 -8.35
CA ASN A 36 -4.73 -25.67 -6.95
C ASN A 36 -4.05 -24.66 -6.00
N ILE A 37 -4.61 -23.46 -5.94
CA ILE A 37 -4.13 -22.41 -5.06
C ILE A 37 -5.18 -22.12 -3.98
N ASP A 38 -4.74 -22.05 -2.74
CA ASP A 38 -5.61 -21.68 -1.62
C ASP A 38 -6.04 -20.21 -1.73
N VAL A 39 -7.33 -19.94 -1.50
CA VAL A 39 -7.91 -18.59 -1.56
C VAL A 39 -7.24 -17.65 -0.56
N SER A 40 -6.87 -18.15 0.62
CA SER A 40 -6.14 -17.37 1.63
C SER A 40 -4.76 -16.94 1.14
N PHE A 41 -4.12 -17.74 0.32
CA PHE A 41 -2.83 -17.43 -0.29
C PHE A 41 -2.96 -16.41 -1.41
N ILE A 42 -4.03 -16.50 -2.22
CA ILE A 42 -4.35 -15.48 -3.24
C ILE A 42 -4.51 -14.10 -2.57
N HIS A 43 -5.25 -14.05 -1.46
CA HIS A 43 -5.43 -12.81 -0.70
C HIS A 43 -4.08 -12.17 -0.32
N LYS A 44 -3.17 -12.97 0.25
CA LYS A 44 -1.82 -12.49 0.63
C LYS A 44 -0.99 -11.99 -0.55
N ILE A 45 -1.07 -12.69 -1.71
CA ILE A 45 -0.38 -12.27 -2.94
C ILE A 45 -0.93 -10.93 -3.42
N VAL A 46 -2.25 -10.77 -3.45
CA VAL A 46 -2.91 -9.54 -3.89
C VAL A 46 -2.54 -8.39 -2.96
N GLU A 47 -2.67 -8.57 -1.64
CA GLU A 47 -2.31 -7.56 -0.65
C GLU A 47 -0.85 -7.12 -0.80
N LYS A 48 0.10 -8.07 -0.87
CA LYS A 48 1.50 -7.77 -1.10
C LYS A 48 1.74 -7.05 -2.42
N GLY A 49 1.03 -7.44 -3.48
CA GLY A 49 1.11 -6.81 -4.79
C GLY A 49 0.60 -5.36 -4.78
N LEU A 50 -0.44 -5.04 -4.03
CA LEU A 50 -0.97 -3.69 -3.86
C LEU A 50 0.05 -2.79 -3.13
N ILE A 51 0.67 -3.30 -2.06
CA ILE A 51 1.70 -2.59 -1.32
C ILE A 51 2.94 -2.33 -2.20
N THR A 52 3.45 -3.38 -2.86
CA THR A 52 4.66 -3.28 -3.70
C THR A 52 4.49 -2.32 -4.88
N ARG A 53 3.26 -2.16 -5.38
CA ARG A 53 2.94 -1.22 -6.47
C ARG A 53 2.48 0.14 -5.97
N CYS A 54 2.62 0.40 -4.67
CA CYS A 54 2.11 1.61 -4.00
C CYS A 54 0.64 1.91 -4.35
N ARG A 55 -0.21 0.87 -4.44
CA ARG A 55 -1.67 1.03 -4.57
C ARG A 55 -2.32 1.15 -3.20
N GLN A 56 -1.60 0.75 -2.16
CA GLN A 56 -1.93 0.99 -0.77
C GLN A 56 -0.73 1.64 -0.08
N LEU A 57 -0.97 2.75 0.57
CA LEU A 57 -0.02 3.48 1.38
C LEU A 57 -0.37 3.29 2.85
N LYS A 58 0.60 2.74 3.63
CA LYS A 58 0.50 2.62 5.08
C LYS A 58 1.40 3.67 5.73
N PHE A 59 0.85 4.47 6.60
CA PHE A 59 1.58 5.50 7.34
C PHE A 59 0.93 5.77 8.69
N SER A 60 1.67 6.44 9.55
CA SER A 60 1.17 6.92 10.83
C SER A 60 1.30 8.43 10.90
N VAL A 61 0.37 9.07 11.56
CA VAL A 61 0.33 10.53 11.72
C VAL A 61 0.17 10.87 13.19
N LEU A 62 1.02 11.77 13.68
CA LEU A 62 0.82 12.39 14.97
C LEU A 62 -0.16 13.57 14.82
N MET A 63 -1.19 13.60 15.62
CA MET A 63 -2.18 14.68 15.61
C MET A 63 -2.68 15.03 17.01
N PRO A 64 -3.23 16.25 17.20
CA PRO A 64 -3.91 16.59 18.46
C PRO A 64 -5.11 15.67 18.72
N ASP A 65 -5.25 15.17 19.95
CA ASP A 65 -6.46 14.44 20.38
C ASP A 65 -7.55 15.41 20.79
N ALA A 66 -8.11 16.11 19.80
CA ALA A 66 -9.10 17.14 19.97
C ALA A 66 -10.25 17.02 18.97
N PRO A 67 -11.46 17.47 19.31
CA PRO A 67 -12.57 17.53 18.37
C PRO A 67 -12.20 18.35 17.11
N GLY A 68 -12.54 17.81 15.93
CA GLY A 68 -12.25 18.44 14.63
C GLY A 68 -10.90 18.04 14.00
N ALA A 69 -9.93 17.55 14.75
CA ALA A 69 -8.62 17.15 14.19
C ALA A 69 -8.75 16.09 13.10
N LEU A 70 -9.62 15.10 13.31
CA LEU A 70 -9.88 14.05 12.32
C LEU A 70 -10.61 14.59 11.07
N GLU A 71 -11.52 15.54 11.24
CA GLU A 71 -12.23 16.18 10.12
C GLU A 71 -11.22 16.86 9.18
N HIS A 72 -10.33 17.68 9.74
CA HIS A 72 -9.31 18.38 8.97
C HIS A 72 -8.38 17.39 8.22
N PHE A 73 -7.88 16.37 8.93
CA PHE A 73 -7.06 15.31 8.33
C PHE A 73 -7.78 14.60 7.16
N SER A 74 -9.02 14.16 7.40
CA SER A 74 -9.80 13.45 6.37
C SER A 74 -10.12 14.32 5.16
N HIS A 75 -10.31 15.62 5.38
CA HIS A 75 -10.49 16.58 4.29
C HIS A 75 -9.28 16.68 3.37
N ILE A 76 -8.07 16.76 3.94
CA ILE A 76 -6.81 16.75 3.16
C ILE A 76 -6.68 15.47 2.34
N VAL A 77 -6.90 14.31 2.98
CA VAL A 77 -6.83 13.01 2.29
C VAL A 77 -7.82 12.96 1.12
N ALA A 78 -9.04 13.44 1.32
CA ALA A 78 -10.07 13.48 0.28
C ALA A 78 -9.70 14.43 -0.87
N GLN A 79 -9.15 15.61 -0.58
CA GLN A 79 -8.67 16.53 -1.61
C GLN A 79 -7.58 15.95 -2.50
N GLN A 80 -6.75 15.07 -1.94
CA GLN A 80 -5.74 14.34 -2.71
C GLN A 80 -6.32 13.12 -3.47
N ASN A 81 -7.64 12.90 -3.46
CA ASN A 81 -8.30 11.73 -4.07
C ASN A 81 -7.77 10.38 -3.55
N ALA A 82 -7.33 10.32 -2.31
CA ALA A 82 -7.00 9.10 -1.62
C ALA A 82 -8.21 8.58 -0.83
N ASN A 83 -8.38 7.27 -0.79
CA ASN A 83 -9.47 6.64 -0.06
C ASN A 83 -8.94 5.94 1.20
N ILE A 84 -9.48 6.29 2.36
CA ILE A 84 -9.10 5.67 3.64
C ILE A 84 -9.72 4.29 3.73
N ILE A 85 -8.89 3.24 3.81
CA ILE A 85 -9.31 1.84 3.96
C ILE A 85 -9.33 1.43 5.43
N LEU A 86 -8.32 1.86 6.18
CA LEU A 86 -8.16 1.59 7.60
C LEU A 86 -7.80 2.87 8.32
N PHE A 87 -8.42 3.05 9.47
CA PHE A 87 -8.12 4.13 10.39
C PHE A 87 -8.12 3.56 11.82
N GLN A 88 -6.99 3.65 12.48
CA GLN A 88 -6.84 3.16 13.86
C GLN A 88 -6.25 4.26 14.72
N HIS A 89 -6.98 4.64 15.76
CA HIS A 89 -6.62 5.69 16.69
C HIS A 89 -5.93 5.06 17.92
N ASP A 90 -4.69 5.42 18.16
CA ASP A 90 -3.91 4.98 19.32
C ASP A 90 -3.60 6.18 20.22
N ARG A 91 -4.07 6.10 21.48
CA ARG A 91 -3.92 7.14 22.51
C ARG A 91 -2.95 6.74 23.62
N VAL A 92 -2.49 5.51 23.60
CA VAL A 92 -1.78 4.90 24.74
C VAL A 92 -0.39 4.41 24.28
N GLN A 93 0.46 5.36 23.93
CA GLN A 93 1.88 5.05 23.72
C GLN A 93 2.73 5.85 24.72
N THR A 94 3.81 5.25 25.20
CA THR A 94 4.70 5.82 26.22
C THR A 94 5.40 7.10 25.78
N ASP A 95 5.51 7.34 24.48
CA ASP A 95 6.26 8.43 23.87
C ASP A 95 5.35 9.58 23.35
N LEU A 96 4.04 9.53 23.66
CA LEU A 96 3.10 10.59 23.29
C LEU A 96 3.01 11.65 24.40
N GLU A 97 2.94 12.91 24.00
CA GLU A 97 2.60 13.99 24.93
C GLU A 97 1.09 13.95 25.28
N ILE A 98 0.76 14.51 26.44
CA ILE A 98 -0.64 14.58 26.86
C ILE A 98 -1.41 15.46 25.88
N GLY A 99 -2.49 14.90 25.29
CA GLY A 99 -3.29 15.59 24.28
C GLY A 99 -2.87 15.29 22.83
N GLU A 100 -1.96 14.36 22.63
CA GLU A 100 -1.58 13.83 21.31
C GLU A 100 -2.10 12.41 21.12
N ALA A 101 -2.30 12.04 19.87
CA ALA A 101 -2.62 10.67 19.45
C ALA A 101 -1.86 10.31 18.18
N ILE A 102 -1.49 9.03 18.06
CA ILE A 102 -1.01 8.47 16.79
C ILE A 102 -2.18 7.81 16.07
N ILE A 103 -2.31 8.16 14.80
CA ILE A 103 -3.28 7.55 13.92
C ILE A 103 -2.56 6.68 12.91
N HIS A 104 -2.89 5.40 12.88
CA HIS A 104 -2.42 4.47 11.86
C HIS A 104 -3.41 4.43 10.72
N VAL A 105 -2.94 4.73 9.51
CA VAL A 105 -3.80 4.91 8.34
C VAL A 105 -3.33 4.01 7.21
N VAL A 106 -4.28 3.41 6.51
CA VAL A 106 -4.06 2.77 5.22
C VAL A 106 -4.95 3.47 4.20
N CYS A 107 -4.33 4.05 3.19
CA CYS A 107 -5.04 4.68 2.08
C CYS A 107 -4.84 3.93 0.77
N GLU A 108 -5.89 3.86 -0.04
CA GLU A 108 -5.79 3.56 -1.47
C GLU A 108 -5.25 4.77 -2.21
N VAL A 109 -4.23 4.56 -3.03
CA VAL A 109 -3.58 5.59 -3.83
C VAL A 109 -3.34 5.12 -5.26
N GLY A 110 -3.13 6.04 -6.19
CA GLY A 110 -2.97 5.74 -7.61
C GLY A 110 -1.58 5.21 -8.01
N GLY A 111 -0.61 5.19 -7.07
CA GLY A 111 0.78 4.79 -7.30
C GLY A 111 1.76 5.64 -6.51
N VAL A 112 3.06 5.48 -6.77
CA VAL A 112 4.15 6.11 -6.00
C VAL A 112 4.05 7.64 -5.98
N ASP A 113 3.83 8.27 -7.14
CA ASP A 113 3.76 9.74 -7.21
C ASP A 113 2.55 10.31 -6.46
N HIS A 114 1.43 9.56 -6.46
CA HIS A 114 0.25 9.96 -5.69
C HIS A 114 0.51 9.81 -4.18
N ALA A 115 1.14 8.71 -3.76
CA ALA A 115 1.53 8.49 -2.38
C ALA A 115 2.45 9.59 -1.87
N LYS A 116 3.46 9.99 -2.65
CA LYS A 116 4.36 11.10 -2.31
C LYS A 116 3.61 12.41 -2.13
N ARG A 117 2.79 12.79 -3.12
CA ARG A 117 2.00 14.03 -3.01
C ARG A 117 1.12 14.07 -1.76
N LEU A 118 0.49 12.94 -1.40
CA LEU A 118 -0.30 12.86 -0.17
C LEU A 118 0.55 13.11 1.06
N ILE A 119 1.72 12.46 1.17
CA ILE A 119 2.63 12.64 2.30
C ILE A 119 3.15 14.07 2.37
N ASP A 120 3.58 14.64 1.23
CA ASP A 120 4.08 16.01 1.14
C ASP A 120 3.00 17.00 1.59
N THR A 121 1.75 16.86 1.08
CA THR A 121 0.63 17.73 1.47
C THR A 121 0.33 17.65 2.97
N LEU A 122 0.32 16.45 3.57
CA LEU A 122 0.13 16.29 5.01
C LEU A 122 1.27 16.92 5.82
N THR A 123 2.50 16.80 5.34
CA THR A 123 3.68 17.38 5.99
C THR A 123 3.68 18.90 5.90
N ASP A 124 3.31 19.46 4.75
CA ASP A 124 3.18 20.91 4.52
C ASP A 124 2.07 21.53 5.39
N ASP A 125 1.01 20.76 5.69
CA ASP A 125 -0.07 21.16 6.60
C ASP A 125 0.32 21.01 8.09
N GLY A 126 1.55 20.56 8.39
CA GLY A 126 2.13 20.50 9.73
C GLY A 126 2.01 19.15 10.43
N TYR A 127 1.49 18.10 9.77
CA TYR A 127 1.46 16.78 10.35
C TYR A 127 2.85 16.11 10.38
N LYS A 128 3.18 15.47 11.49
CA LYS A 128 4.34 14.56 11.55
C LYS A 128 3.93 13.20 11.00
N VAL A 129 4.43 12.87 9.83
CA VAL A 129 4.08 11.63 9.11
C VAL A 129 5.22 10.62 9.21
N PHE A 130 4.90 9.38 9.56
CA PHE A 130 5.84 8.26 9.66
C PHE A 130 5.45 7.18 8.65
N THR A 131 6.33 6.89 7.71
CA THR A 131 6.13 5.83 6.72
C THR A 131 7.45 5.14 6.40
N SER A 132 7.37 3.84 6.09
CA SER A 132 8.51 3.03 5.63
C SER A 132 8.40 2.63 4.15
N GLN A 133 7.41 3.16 3.43
CA GLN A 133 7.06 2.70 2.08
C GLN A 133 7.54 3.63 0.95
N ILE A 134 7.99 4.84 1.28
CA ILE A 134 8.40 5.86 0.29
C ILE A 134 9.79 6.37 0.66
#